data_40d2dacb1202a6116762b780dba1e635
#
_entry.id   40d2dacb1202a6116762b780dba1e635
#
_cell.length_a   1.000
_cell.length_b   1.000
_cell.length_c   1.000
_cell.angle_alpha   90.00
_cell.angle_beta   90.00
_cell.angle_gamma   90.00
#
_symmetry.space_group_name_H-M   'P 1'
#
loop_
_entity.id
_entity.type
_entity.pdbx_description
1 polymer ?
#
loop_
_entity_poly.entity_id
_entity_poly.type
_entity_poly.pdbx_seq_one_letter_code
_entity_poly.pdbx_strand_id
1 'polypeptide(L)'
;VLPAQADDAAERILSWCRKNYPNFTFQNTRQSGNWSVVEGQLTEHQLPARFLFRRHDRGGWFEIAFVRRGYDLSAEDLFSAGVLTRDIASLLPQNPGIARLRNLPPDSLVLDRFSLAGEKDYPDGMRRDPWSMMLLRNEIYARHGRPFQDPELRAIFLERGWYHPDAAYSDTRLTRRQADNVRALLRWQKRTEANLERIP
;
A
#
# COMPACT_ATOMS: atom_id res chain seq x y z
N VAL A 1 -28.32 -11.83 -1.23
CA VAL A 1 -27.51 -13.06 -1.20
C VAL A 1 -26.11 -12.74 -1.66
N LEU A 2 -25.13 -12.59 -0.75
CA LEU A 2 -23.68 -12.69 -1.06
C LEU A 2 -22.80 -12.77 0.20
N PRO A 3 -22.92 -13.76 1.09
CA PRO A 3 -21.90 -14.02 2.10
C PRO A 3 -20.85 -15.05 1.68
N ALA A 4 -21.18 -16.00 0.79
CA ALA A 4 -20.32 -17.16 0.51
C ALA A 4 -18.96 -16.84 -0.16
N GLN A 5 -18.86 -15.77 -0.95
CA GLN A 5 -17.59 -15.43 -1.63
C GLN A 5 -16.56 -14.71 -0.74
N ALA A 6 -17.02 -14.01 0.29
CA ALA A 6 -16.11 -13.29 1.21
C ALA A 6 -15.42 -14.28 2.16
N ASP A 7 -16.13 -15.30 2.65
CA ASP A 7 -15.57 -16.34 3.52
C ASP A 7 -14.50 -17.17 2.81
N ASP A 8 -14.71 -17.47 1.54
CA ASP A 8 -13.75 -18.22 0.72
C ASP A 8 -12.44 -17.44 0.48
N ALA A 9 -12.51 -16.14 0.22
CA ALA A 9 -11.34 -15.29 0.04
C ALA A 9 -10.52 -15.15 1.35
N ALA A 10 -11.20 -15.00 2.50
CA ALA A 10 -10.55 -14.93 3.79
C ALA A 10 -9.78 -16.22 4.10
N GLU A 11 -10.38 -17.37 3.88
CA GLU A 11 -9.73 -18.66 4.14
C GLU A 11 -8.54 -18.91 3.19
N ARG A 12 -8.63 -18.51 1.92
CA ARG A 12 -7.48 -18.59 0.99
C ARG A 12 -6.30 -17.74 1.45
N ILE A 13 -6.55 -16.50 1.90
CA ILE A 13 -5.50 -15.63 2.45
C ILE A 13 -4.90 -16.24 3.71
N LEU A 14 -5.72 -16.75 4.63
CA LEU A 14 -5.26 -17.42 5.85
C LEU A 14 -4.42 -18.66 5.55
N SER A 15 -4.85 -19.48 4.60
CA SER A 15 -4.11 -20.68 4.16
C SER A 15 -2.74 -20.29 3.58
N TRP A 16 -2.70 -19.26 2.76
CA TRP A 16 -1.45 -18.72 2.23
C TRP A 16 -0.54 -18.20 3.36
N CYS A 17 -1.07 -17.45 4.33
CA CYS A 17 -0.33 -16.96 5.48
C CYS A 17 0.28 -18.12 6.29
N ARG A 18 -0.50 -19.15 6.61
CA ARG A 18 -0.01 -20.33 7.36
C ARG A 18 1.13 -21.04 6.65
N LYS A 19 1.08 -21.09 5.30
CA LYS A 19 2.13 -21.69 4.48
C LYS A 19 3.42 -20.86 4.46
N ASN A 20 3.30 -19.53 4.32
CA ASN A 20 4.43 -18.64 4.10
C ASN A 20 5.04 -18.09 5.39
N TYR A 21 4.28 -18.11 6.49
CA TYR A 21 4.68 -17.62 7.80
C TYR A 21 4.48 -18.68 8.90
N PRO A 22 5.24 -19.78 8.87
CA PRO A 22 5.04 -20.93 9.77
C PRO A 22 5.27 -20.60 11.26
N ASN A 23 5.97 -19.51 11.55
CA ASN A 23 6.24 -19.05 12.92
C ASN A 23 5.14 -18.15 13.50
N PHE A 24 4.01 -18.02 12.79
CA PHE A 24 2.87 -17.23 13.23
C PHE A 24 1.61 -18.08 13.37
N THR A 25 0.81 -17.77 14.37
CA THR A 25 -0.58 -18.20 14.46
C THR A 25 -1.48 -17.11 13.94
N PHE A 26 -2.52 -17.47 13.16
CA PHE A 26 -3.45 -16.51 12.55
C PHE A 26 -4.85 -16.71 13.12
N GLN A 27 -5.53 -15.62 13.47
CA GLN A 27 -6.79 -15.65 14.22
C GLN A 27 -7.96 -15.10 13.41
N ASN A 28 -7.81 -13.91 12.84
CA ASN A 28 -8.89 -13.16 12.21
C ASN A 28 -8.46 -12.59 10.86
N THR A 29 -9.45 -12.45 9.98
CA THR A 29 -9.31 -11.70 8.72
C THR A 29 -10.44 -10.68 8.64
N ARG A 30 -10.09 -9.42 8.41
CA ARG A 30 -11.05 -8.33 8.16
C ARG A 30 -10.88 -7.84 6.74
N GLN A 31 -11.99 -7.63 6.05
CA GLN A 31 -11.98 -7.13 4.67
C GLN A 31 -12.80 -5.85 4.54
N SER A 32 -12.33 -4.91 3.73
CA SER A 32 -13.05 -3.69 3.35
C SER A 32 -12.59 -3.26 1.95
N GLY A 33 -13.52 -3.17 1.00
CA GLY A 33 -13.21 -2.84 -0.38
C GLY A 33 -12.20 -3.81 -1.01
N ASN A 34 -11.11 -3.26 -1.51
CA ASN A 34 -10.01 -4.02 -2.11
C ASN A 34 -8.93 -4.45 -1.10
N TRP A 35 -9.21 -4.38 0.20
CA TRP A 35 -8.24 -4.58 1.26
C TRP A 35 -8.62 -5.69 2.21
N SER A 36 -7.62 -6.38 2.72
CA SER A 36 -7.77 -7.37 3.79
C SER A 36 -6.62 -7.22 4.79
N VAL A 37 -6.96 -7.23 6.07
CA VAL A 37 -5.99 -7.31 7.17
C VAL A 37 -6.14 -8.67 7.83
N VAL A 38 -5.04 -9.39 7.93
CA VAL A 38 -4.94 -10.65 8.68
C VAL A 38 -4.28 -10.37 10.01
N GLU A 39 -4.96 -10.72 11.09
CA GLU A 39 -4.43 -10.64 12.45
C GLU A 39 -3.84 -11.98 12.85
N GLY A 40 -2.66 -11.93 13.43
CA GLY A 40 -1.95 -13.10 13.93
C GLY A 40 -1.03 -12.75 15.08
N GLN A 41 -0.20 -13.71 15.45
CA GLN A 41 0.72 -13.58 16.57
C GLN A 41 2.00 -14.38 16.28
N LEU A 42 3.16 -13.78 16.52
CA LEU A 42 4.44 -14.49 16.46
C LEU A 42 4.47 -15.52 17.59
N THR A 43 4.60 -16.79 17.24
CA THR A 43 4.41 -17.91 18.17
C THR A 43 5.39 -17.89 19.35
N GLU A 44 6.66 -17.62 19.07
CA GLU A 44 7.73 -17.67 20.06
C GLU A 44 7.61 -16.58 21.15
N HIS A 45 7.18 -15.37 20.77
CA HIS A 45 7.17 -14.20 21.67
C HIS A 45 5.76 -13.68 21.96
N GLN A 46 4.74 -14.33 21.45
CA GLN A 46 3.34 -13.91 21.60
C GLN A 46 3.09 -12.45 21.13
N LEU A 47 3.93 -11.94 20.22
CA LEU A 47 3.82 -10.57 19.73
C LEU A 47 2.75 -10.47 18.66
N PRO A 48 1.83 -9.47 18.77
CA PRO A 48 0.79 -9.28 17.76
C PRO A 48 1.41 -8.97 16.41
N ALA A 49 0.77 -9.47 15.36
CA ALA A 49 1.17 -9.25 13.97
C ALA A 49 -0.06 -8.95 13.12
N ARG A 50 0.10 -8.05 12.16
CA ARG A 50 -0.92 -7.74 11.16
C ARG A 50 -0.28 -7.69 9.79
N PHE A 51 -0.94 -8.33 8.83
CA PHE A 51 -0.51 -8.40 7.44
C PHE A 51 -1.58 -7.75 6.58
N LEU A 52 -1.16 -6.87 5.67
CA LEU A 52 -2.07 -6.18 4.75
C LEU A 52 -2.03 -6.86 3.38
N PHE A 53 -3.18 -7.16 2.85
CA PHE A 53 -3.37 -7.70 1.51
C PHE A 53 -4.23 -6.75 0.68
N ARG A 54 -3.93 -6.70 -0.62
CA ARG A 54 -4.72 -5.97 -1.59
C ARG A 54 -5.23 -6.91 -2.67
N ARG A 55 -6.48 -6.70 -3.08
CA ARG A 55 -7.05 -7.38 -4.23
C ARG A 55 -6.42 -6.86 -5.51
N HIS A 56 -5.98 -7.76 -6.37
CA HIS A 56 -5.44 -7.42 -7.67
C HIS A 56 -6.55 -7.18 -8.69
N ASP A 57 -6.37 -6.23 -9.61
CA ASP A 57 -7.38 -5.87 -10.62
C ASP A 57 -7.74 -7.03 -11.56
N ARG A 58 -6.80 -7.96 -11.78
CA ARG A 58 -7.00 -9.20 -12.56
C ARG A 58 -7.46 -10.38 -11.72
N GLY A 59 -7.92 -10.14 -10.50
CA GLY A 59 -8.32 -11.16 -9.54
C GLY A 59 -7.17 -11.70 -8.69
N GLY A 60 -7.56 -12.32 -7.55
CA GLY A 60 -6.63 -12.79 -6.53
C GLY A 60 -6.19 -11.67 -5.58
N TRP A 61 -5.44 -12.06 -4.56
CA TRP A 61 -4.91 -11.18 -3.53
C TRP A 61 -3.39 -11.23 -3.52
N PHE A 62 -2.75 -10.17 -3.06
CA PHE A 62 -1.31 -10.13 -2.82
C PHE A 62 -0.99 -9.33 -1.57
N GLU A 63 0.11 -9.68 -0.93
CA GLU A 63 0.59 -9.00 0.26
C GLU A 63 1.20 -7.64 -0.09
N ILE A 64 0.87 -6.64 0.72
CA ILE A 64 1.57 -5.35 0.73
C ILE A 64 2.77 -5.47 1.67
N ALA A 65 3.96 -5.49 1.10
CA ALA A 65 5.20 -5.66 1.84
C ALA A 65 5.52 -4.44 2.70
N PHE A 66 5.48 -4.59 4.03
CA PHE A 66 5.96 -3.58 4.96
C PHE A 66 7.35 -3.95 5.47
N VAL A 67 8.31 -3.05 5.25
CA VAL A 67 9.65 -3.21 5.78
C VAL A 67 9.73 -2.49 7.13
N ARG A 68 9.21 -3.10 8.19
CA ARG A 68 9.35 -2.60 9.57
C ARG A 68 9.85 -3.69 10.52
N ARG A 69 10.59 -3.26 11.53
CA ARG A 69 10.86 -4.08 12.72
C ARG A 69 9.58 -4.11 13.57
N GLY A 70 8.81 -5.16 13.44
CA GLY A 70 7.54 -5.34 14.09
C GLY A 70 6.41 -5.50 13.08
N TYR A 71 5.52 -6.42 13.37
CA TYR A 71 4.44 -6.84 12.48
C TYR A 71 3.11 -6.15 12.79
N ASP A 72 3.12 -5.16 13.70
CA ASP A 72 1.89 -4.45 14.09
C ASP A 72 1.66 -3.25 13.18
N LEU A 73 0.68 -3.36 12.30
CA LEU A 73 0.29 -2.30 11.37
C LEU A 73 -0.60 -1.27 12.09
N SER A 74 -0.21 -0.02 11.96
CA SER A 74 -0.98 1.13 12.43
C SER A 74 -1.94 1.67 11.35
N ALA A 75 -2.85 2.57 11.74
CA ALA A 75 -3.67 3.31 10.81
C ALA A 75 -2.84 4.18 9.85
N GLU A 76 -1.69 4.68 10.30
CA GLU A 76 -0.75 5.45 9.48
C GLU A 76 -0.14 4.58 8.38
N ASP A 77 0.20 3.32 8.69
CA ASP A 77 0.73 2.37 7.71
C ASP A 77 -0.32 2.05 6.64
N LEU A 78 -1.57 1.81 7.04
CA LEU A 78 -2.67 1.56 6.10
C LEU A 78 -2.92 2.78 5.22
N PHE A 79 -2.98 3.95 5.82
CA PHE A 79 -3.18 5.20 5.09
C PHE A 79 -2.03 5.45 4.10
N SER A 80 -0.78 5.27 4.49
CA SER A 80 0.39 5.35 3.60
C SER A 80 0.33 4.31 2.48
N ALA A 81 -0.27 3.14 2.72
CA ALA A 81 -0.53 2.14 1.68
C ALA A 81 -1.68 2.52 0.73
N GLY A 82 -2.38 3.62 0.95
CA GLY A 82 -3.50 4.07 0.13
C GLY A 82 -4.86 3.51 0.52
N VAL A 83 -4.98 2.93 1.73
CA VAL A 83 -6.28 2.55 2.28
C VAL A 83 -7.05 3.81 2.66
N LEU A 84 -8.29 3.92 2.21
CA LEU A 84 -9.14 5.07 2.55
C LEU A 84 -9.52 5.07 4.04
N THR A 85 -9.72 6.23 4.62
CA THR A 85 -10.01 6.36 6.06
C THR A 85 -11.24 5.58 6.51
N ARG A 86 -12.28 5.49 5.66
CA ARG A 86 -13.46 4.66 5.91
C ARG A 86 -13.14 3.17 5.99
N ASP A 87 -12.22 2.69 5.16
CA ASP A 87 -11.81 1.29 5.12
C ASP A 87 -10.87 0.98 6.30
N ILE A 88 -10.00 1.92 6.69
CA ILE A 88 -9.16 1.81 7.89
C ILE A 88 -10.01 1.61 9.14
N ALA A 89 -11.12 2.36 9.28
CA ALA A 89 -12.02 2.21 10.41
C ALA A 89 -12.63 0.80 10.52
N SER A 90 -12.90 0.17 9.37
CA SER A 90 -13.42 -1.20 9.30
C SER A 90 -12.34 -2.26 9.55
N LEU A 91 -11.13 -2.03 9.03
CA LEU A 91 -10.00 -2.96 9.13
C LEU A 91 -9.33 -2.92 10.52
N LEU A 92 -9.27 -1.75 11.16
CA LEU A 92 -8.66 -1.52 12.47
C LEU A 92 -9.62 -0.79 13.41
N PRO A 93 -10.72 -1.41 13.84
CA PRO A 93 -11.80 -0.71 14.59
C PRO A 93 -11.36 -0.13 15.95
N GLN A 94 -10.23 -0.57 16.48
CA GLN A 94 -9.70 -0.09 17.77
C GLN A 94 -8.62 1.01 17.62
N ASN A 95 -8.43 1.56 16.43
CA ASN A 95 -7.38 2.54 16.18
C ASN A 95 -7.93 3.98 16.17
N PRO A 96 -7.66 4.83 17.19
CA PRO A 96 -8.30 6.14 17.34
C PRO A 96 -7.60 7.27 16.55
N GLY A 97 -6.73 7.05 15.64
CA GLY A 97 -5.87 8.06 15.03
C GLY A 97 -6.34 8.67 13.70
N ILE A 98 -7.52 8.29 13.17
CA ILE A 98 -7.96 8.60 11.80
C ILE A 98 -7.94 10.10 11.46
N ALA A 99 -8.36 10.96 12.38
CA ALA A 99 -8.40 12.41 12.13
C ALA A 99 -7.03 13.05 11.80
N ARG A 100 -5.94 12.45 12.27
CA ARG A 100 -4.56 12.96 12.06
C ARG A 100 -3.96 12.51 10.73
N LEU A 101 -4.50 11.45 10.12
CA LEU A 101 -3.93 10.83 8.92
C LEU A 101 -3.83 11.81 7.75
N ARG A 102 -4.79 12.71 7.64
CA ARG A 102 -4.85 13.74 6.60
C ARG A 102 -3.61 14.64 6.57
N ASN A 103 -2.97 14.84 7.72
CA ASN A 103 -1.83 15.73 7.90
C ASN A 103 -0.48 15.02 7.76
N LEU A 104 -0.47 13.73 7.45
CA LEU A 104 0.77 13.02 7.20
C LEU A 104 1.48 13.59 5.97
N PRO A 105 2.81 13.76 6.03
CA PRO A 105 3.59 14.23 4.90
C PRO A 105 3.59 13.19 3.77
N PRO A 106 3.85 13.60 2.52
CA PRO A 106 4.03 12.67 1.42
C PRO A 106 5.20 11.70 1.67
N ASP A 107 4.99 10.41 1.46
CA ASP A 107 6.05 9.38 1.56
C ASP A 107 7.14 9.60 0.50
N SER A 108 6.77 10.13 -0.66
CA SER A 108 7.70 10.44 -1.75
C SER A 108 8.71 11.55 -1.46
N LEU A 109 8.56 12.30 -0.35
CA LEU A 109 9.54 13.34 0.04
C LEU A 109 10.93 12.75 0.24
N VAL A 110 11.05 11.52 0.69
CA VAL A 110 12.34 10.85 0.85
C VAL A 110 13.10 10.77 -0.48
N LEU A 111 12.38 10.64 -1.60
CA LEU A 111 12.96 10.53 -2.95
C LEU A 111 13.53 11.86 -3.47
N ASP A 112 13.23 12.99 -2.84
CA ASP A 112 13.82 14.27 -3.23
C ASP A 112 15.30 14.38 -2.84
N ARG A 113 15.77 13.50 -1.94
CA ARG A 113 17.14 13.51 -1.41
C ARG A 113 18.12 12.70 -2.25
N PHE A 114 17.64 11.71 -3.02
CA PHE A 114 18.48 10.82 -3.83
C PHE A 114 17.83 10.46 -5.16
N SER A 115 18.66 10.06 -6.13
CA SER A 115 18.20 9.63 -7.46
C SER A 115 18.14 8.11 -7.51
N LEU A 116 17.04 7.59 -8.03
CA LEU A 116 16.87 6.19 -8.37
C LEU A 116 17.35 5.87 -9.80
N ALA A 117 17.86 6.90 -10.52
CA ALA A 117 18.39 6.70 -11.87
C ALA A 117 19.68 5.87 -11.80
N GLY A 118 19.71 4.76 -12.55
CA GLY A 118 20.86 3.86 -12.58
C GLY A 118 20.87 2.80 -11.47
N GLU A 119 20.03 2.91 -10.47
CA GLU A 119 19.89 1.86 -9.47
C GLU A 119 19.35 0.56 -10.10
N LYS A 120 20.07 -0.54 -9.90
CA LYS A 120 19.65 -1.87 -10.38
C LYS A 120 18.58 -2.47 -9.49
N ASP A 121 18.72 -2.25 -8.19
CA ASP A 121 17.87 -2.80 -7.16
C ASP A 121 17.10 -1.71 -6.43
N TYR A 122 15.99 -2.13 -5.86
CA TYR A 122 15.12 -1.27 -5.08
C TYR A 122 15.81 -0.93 -3.75
N PRO A 123 15.85 0.35 -3.32
CA PRO A 123 16.49 0.72 -2.07
C PRO A 123 15.93 -0.04 -0.88
N ASP A 124 16.81 -0.39 0.06
CA ASP A 124 16.39 -1.01 1.31
C ASP A 124 15.44 -0.10 2.09
N GLY A 125 14.47 -0.70 2.79
CA GLY A 125 13.49 0.02 3.57
C GLY A 125 12.29 0.56 2.80
N MET A 126 12.22 0.38 1.47
CA MET A 126 11.04 0.72 0.67
C MET A 126 10.18 -0.51 0.41
N ARG A 127 8.87 -0.31 0.26
CA ARG A 127 7.93 -1.38 -0.07
C ARG A 127 8.17 -1.88 -1.48
N ARG A 128 8.21 -3.22 -1.65
CA ARG A 128 8.60 -3.87 -2.92
C ARG A 128 7.44 -4.47 -3.71
N ASP A 129 6.22 -4.14 -3.37
CA ASP A 129 5.05 -4.58 -4.13
C ASP A 129 4.68 -3.58 -5.24
N PRO A 130 4.01 -4.03 -6.32
CA PRO A 130 3.73 -3.18 -7.48
C PRO A 130 2.75 -2.04 -7.16
N TRP A 131 1.85 -2.23 -6.21
CA TRP A 131 0.90 -1.21 -5.78
C TRP A 131 1.61 -0.06 -5.06
N SER A 132 2.46 -0.36 -4.08
CA SER A 132 3.22 0.67 -3.36
C SER A 132 4.13 1.47 -4.28
N MET A 133 4.76 0.82 -5.27
CA MET A 133 5.57 1.52 -6.28
C MET A 133 4.71 2.43 -7.15
N MET A 134 3.53 1.97 -7.56
CA MET A 134 2.58 2.75 -8.35
C MET A 134 2.08 3.95 -7.54
N LEU A 135 1.72 3.75 -6.28
CA LEU A 135 1.24 4.81 -5.40
C LEU A 135 2.32 5.87 -5.17
N LEU A 136 3.54 5.46 -4.81
CA LEU A 136 4.67 6.35 -4.58
C LEU A 136 5.04 7.18 -5.84
N ARG A 137 4.99 6.55 -7.02
CA ARG A 137 5.17 7.24 -8.29
C ARG A 137 4.10 8.31 -8.53
N ASN A 138 2.84 7.97 -8.29
CA ASN A 138 1.72 8.91 -8.47
C ASN A 138 1.72 10.01 -7.42
N GLU A 139 2.25 9.74 -6.23
CA GLU A 139 2.43 10.75 -5.19
C GLU A 139 3.42 11.86 -5.61
N ILE A 140 4.51 11.51 -6.33
CA ILE A 140 5.41 12.52 -6.90
C ILE A 140 4.61 13.46 -7.81
N TYR A 141 3.74 12.95 -8.67
CA TYR A 141 2.87 13.77 -9.53
C TYR A 141 1.84 14.57 -8.74
N ALA A 142 1.20 13.95 -7.74
CA ALA A 142 0.18 14.57 -6.90
C ALA A 142 0.70 15.82 -6.16
N ARG A 143 1.92 15.76 -5.67
CA ARG A 143 2.61 16.90 -5.01
C ARG A 143 2.73 18.14 -5.92
N HIS A 144 2.68 17.96 -7.22
CA HIS A 144 2.71 19.04 -8.22
C HIS A 144 1.32 19.37 -8.77
N GLY A 145 0.27 18.81 -8.18
CA GLY A 145 -1.12 19.11 -8.51
C GLY A 145 -1.70 18.32 -9.68
N ARG A 146 -1.09 17.20 -10.11
CA ARG A 146 -1.64 16.38 -11.20
C ARG A 146 -3.06 15.91 -10.89
N PRO A 147 -4.09 16.25 -11.73
CA PRO A 147 -5.41 15.68 -11.56
C PRO A 147 -5.45 14.23 -12.03
N PHE A 148 -6.03 13.35 -11.22
CA PHE A 148 -6.15 11.92 -11.56
C PHE A 148 -7.51 11.63 -12.17
N GLN A 149 -7.51 10.88 -13.30
CA GLN A 149 -8.71 10.35 -13.94
C GLN A 149 -9.13 9.02 -13.31
N ASP A 150 -8.16 8.23 -12.84
CA ASP A 150 -8.42 7.00 -12.11
C ASP A 150 -9.17 7.31 -10.81
N PRO A 151 -10.37 6.74 -10.60
CA PRO A 151 -11.22 7.09 -9.46
C PRO A 151 -10.63 6.65 -8.11
N GLU A 152 -9.87 5.56 -8.09
CA GLU A 152 -9.24 5.06 -6.87
C GLU A 152 -8.07 5.97 -6.46
N LEU A 153 -7.16 6.28 -7.38
CA LEU A 153 -6.08 7.24 -7.12
C LEU A 153 -6.61 8.62 -6.71
N ARG A 154 -7.65 9.07 -7.40
CA ARG A 154 -8.30 10.34 -7.07
C ARG A 154 -8.84 10.33 -5.64
N ALA A 155 -9.54 9.27 -5.25
CA ALA A 155 -10.10 9.14 -3.89
C ALA A 155 -8.97 9.12 -2.85
N ILE A 156 -7.90 8.35 -3.08
CA ILE A 156 -6.75 8.25 -2.18
C ILE A 156 -6.09 9.63 -1.97
N PHE A 157 -5.81 10.35 -3.06
CA PHE A 157 -5.11 11.63 -2.93
C PHE A 157 -6.00 12.74 -2.38
N LEU A 158 -7.31 12.75 -2.64
CA LEU A 158 -8.23 13.72 -2.04
C LEU A 158 -8.32 13.63 -0.51
N GLU A 159 -8.00 12.48 0.09
CA GLU A 159 -7.88 12.34 1.54
C GLU A 159 -6.57 12.94 2.10
N ARG A 160 -5.57 13.24 1.26
CA ARG A 160 -4.29 13.85 1.66
C ARG A 160 -4.46 15.36 1.78
N GLY A 161 -4.20 15.93 2.94
CA GLY A 161 -4.37 17.38 3.18
C GLY A 161 -3.44 18.27 2.32
N TRP A 162 -2.35 17.72 1.83
CA TRP A 162 -1.38 18.42 0.98
C TRP A 162 -1.71 18.34 -0.52
N TYR A 163 -2.65 17.50 -0.95
CA TYR A 163 -2.98 17.35 -2.36
C TYR A 163 -4.03 18.36 -2.82
N HIS A 164 -3.65 19.16 -3.80
CA HIS A 164 -4.52 20.16 -4.43
C HIS A 164 -4.45 19.99 -5.96
N PRO A 165 -5.47 19.38 -6.61
CA PRO A 165 -5.47 19.21 -8.05
C PRO A 165 -5.50 20.54 -8.78
N ASP A 166 -4.66 20.67 -9.82
CA ASP A 166 -4.52 21.86 -10.65
C ASP A 166 -4.79 21.51 -12.11
N ALA A 167 -5.84 22.10 -12.70
CA ALA A 167 -6.20 21.88 -14.09
C ALA A 167 -5.09 22.30 -15.08
N ALA A 168 -4.22 23.24 -14.67
CA ALA A 168 -3.08 23.70 -15.46
C ALA A 168 -1.80 22.87 -15.24
N TYR A 169 -1.94 21.69 -14.62
CA TYR A 169 -0.80 20.81 -14.39
C TYR A 169 -0.10 20.40 -15.71
N SER A 170 1.23 20.36 -15.65
CA SER A 170 2.08 19.77 -16.69
C SER A 170 3.24 19.01 -16.06
N ASP A 171 3.67 17.91 -16.71
CA ASP A 171 4.82 17.10 -16.26
C ASP A 171 6.15 17.90 -16.26
N THR A 172 6.20 19.07 -16.92
CA THR A 172 7.33 20.01 -16.88
C THR A 172 7.57 20.61 -15.46
N ARG A 173 6.60 20.47 -14.57
CA ARG A 173 6.76 20.88 -13.16
C ARG A 173 7.68 19.95 -12.35
N LEU A 174 7.93 18.75 -12.85
CA LEU A 174 8.85 17.82 -12.18
C LEU A 174 10.30 18.27 -12.37
N THR A 175 11.07 18.21 -11.30
CA THR A 175 12.52 18.31 -11.42
C THR A 175 13.07 17.10 -12.19
N ARG A 176 14.29 17.24 -12.78
CA ARG A 176 14.94 16.11 -13.46
C ARG A 176 15.02 14.86 -12.55
N ARG A 177 15.39 15.04 -11.28
CA ARG A 177 15.47 13.95 -10.31
C ARG A 177 14.12 13.27 -10.10
N GLN A 178 13.04 14.03 -9.94
CA GLN A 178 11.69 13.48 -9.78
C GLN A 178 11.26 12.70 -11.02
N ALA A 179 11.51 13.24 -12.21
CA ALA A 179 11.23 12.55 -13.46
C ALA A 179 12.03 11.24 -13.63
N ASP A 180 13.31 11.24 -13.21
CA ASP A 180 14.15 10.03 -13.17
C ASP A 180 13.60 8.99 -12.17
N ASN A 181 13.21 9.42 -10.99
CA ASN A 181 12.64 8.56 -9.96
C ASN A 181 11.30 7.94 -10.42
N VAL A 182 10.43 8.72 -11.07
CA VAL A 182 9.19 8.24 -11.67
C VAL A 182 9.47 7.12 -12.69
N ARG A 183 10.47 7.30 -13.57
CA ARG A 183 10.86 6.27 -14.54
C ARG A 183 11.41 5.00 -13.89
N ALA A 184 12.21 5.14 -12.82
CA ALA A 184 12.73 4.02 -12.06
C ALA A 184 11.60 3.22 -11.38
N LEU A 185 10.71 3.91 -10.68
CA LEU A 185 9.53 3.29 -10.02
C LEU A 185 8.65 2.54 -11.03
N LEU A 186 8.43 3.10 -12.23
CA LEU A 186 7.66 2.43 -13.27
C LEU A 186 8.35 1.14 -13.77
N ARG A 187 9.68 1.16 -13.95
CA ARG A 187 10.43 -0.05 -14.35
C ARG A 187 10.32 -1.14 -13.29
N TRP A 188 10.47 -0.78 -12.03
CA TRP A 188 10.39 -1.73 -10.92
C TRP A 188 8.97 -2.25 -10.72
N GLN A 189 7.97 -1.39 -10.80
CA GLN A 189 6.57 -1.79 -10.77
C GLN A 189 6.28 -2.89 -11.80
N LYS A 190 6.67 -2.66 -13.07
CA LYS A 190 6.47 -3.64 -14.16
C LYS A 190 7.20 -4.96 -13.90
N ARG A 191 8.44 -4.91 -13.39
CA ARG A 191 9.23 -6.10 -13.08
C ARG A 191 8.60 -6.89 -11.92
N THR A 192 8.17 -6.20 -10.88
CA THR A 192 7.52 -6.84 -9.72
C THR A 192 6.16 -7.39 -10.08
N GLU A 193 5.37 -6.67 -10.88
CA GLU A 193 4.07 -7.15 -11.38
C GLU A 193 4.20 -8.44 -12.19
N ALA A 194 5.26 -8.57 -13.01
CA ALA A 194 5.51 -9.77 -13.80
C ALA A 194 5.82 -11.01 -12.94
N ASN A 195 6.36 -10.82 -11.74
CA ASN A 195 6.75 -11.88 -10.81
C ASN A 195 5.82 -11.97 -9.59
N LEU A 196 4.68 -11.27 -9.61
CA LEU A 196 3.79 -11.20 -8.46
C LEU A 196 3.10 -12.53 -8.21
N GLU A 197 3.33 -13.12 -7.04
CA GLU A 197 2.54 -14.24 -6.55
C GLU A 197 1.16 -13.74 -6.11
N ARG A 198 0.12 -14.30 -6.70
CA ARG A 198 -1.28 -13.98 -6.38
C ARG A 198 -1.94 -15.16 -5.70
N ILE A 199 -2.59 -14.87 -4.61
CA ILE A 199 -3.48 -15.81 -3.91
C ILE A 199 -4.79 -15.85 -4.70
N PRO A 200 -5.21 -16.99 -5.22
CA PRO A 200 -6.40 -17.12 -6.08
C PRO A 200 -7.67 -16.60 -5.46
#